data_9140f99fa713fbd521d86a59f9796091
#
_entry.id   9140f99fa713fbd521d86a59f9796091
#
_cell.length_a   1.000
_cell.length_b   1.000
_cell.length_c   1.000
_cell.angle_alpha   90.00
_cell.angle_beta   90.00
_cell.angle_gamma   90.00
#
_symmetry.space_group_name_H-M   'P 1'
#
loop_
_entity.id
_entity.type
_entity.pdbx_description
1 polymer ?
#
loop_
_entity_poly.entity_id
_entity_poly.type
_entity_poly.pdbx_seq_one_letter_code
_entity_poly.pdbx_strand_id
1 'polypeptide(L)'
;MPLRIYQKRGVYGRQFVLRNGRLDILGIDTAGDLYVIELKKDSGYDDAYAQTREYIDWIEEDVAVKGQRVFGIICLNDPTKDLIEKVKADDQMRLFEYSISYSEIIKRRRHVSSKTVRSTRQSSFP
;
A
#
# COMPACT_ATOMS: atom_id res chain seq x y z
N MET A 1 12.54 -1.71 -7.17
CA MET A 1 12.46 -2.92 -6.33
C MET A 1 11.25 -3.72 -6.73
N PRO A 2 11.45 -4.85 -7.39
CA PRO A 2 10.31 -5.63 -7.82
C PRO A 2 9.67 -6.35 -6.64
N LEU A 3 8.35 -6.29 -6.59
CA LEU A 3 7.55 -6.99 -5.60
C LEU A 3 6.66 -8.00 -6.29
N ARG A 4 6.45 -9.12 -5.64
CA ARG A 4 5.45 -10.08 -6.05
C ARG A 4 4.54 -10.35 -4.87
N ILE A 5 3.38 -10.93 -5.15
CA ILE A 5 2.44 -11.27 -4.09
C ILE A 5 3.01 -12.43 -3.28
N TYR A 6 2.94 -12.29 -1.96
CA TYR A 6 3.39 -13.32 -1.04
C TYR A 6 2.58 -14.59 -1.26
N GLN A 7 3.27 -15.73 -1.24
CA GLN A 7 2.61 -17.02 -1.34
C GLN A 7 3.45 -18.04 -0.60
N LYS A 8 2.82 -18.79 0.28
CA LYS A 8 3.48 -19.86 1.01
C LYS A 8 2.44 -20.90 1.40
N ARG A 9 2.64 -22.13 0.96
CA ARG A 9 1.77 -23.26 1.30
C ARG A 9 0.30 -22.96 1.00
N GLY A 10 0.03 -22.38 -0.18
CA GLY A 10 -1.33 -22.08 -0.58
C GLY A 10 -1.93 -20.82 0.00
N VAL A 11 -1.19 -20.08 0.81
CA VAL A 11 -1.66 -18.81 1.35
C VAL A 11 -1.19 -17.68 0.45
N TYR A 12 -2.13 -16.88 -0.01
CA TYR A 12 -1.85 -15.76 -0.90
C TYR A 12 -1.88 -14.44 -0.16
N GLY A 13 -1.04 -13.50 -0.62
CA GLY A 13 -0.95 -12.17 -0.04
C GLY A 13 -2.06 -11.22 -0.41
N ARG A 14 -2.96 -11.59 -1.34
CA ARG A 14 -4.10 -10.72 -1.66
C ARG A 14 -5.20 -10.92 -0.64
N GLN A 15 -5.75 -9.82 -0.11
CA GLN A 15 -6.76 -9.88 0.92
C GLN A 15 -6.29 -10.79 2.06
N PHE A 16 -5.08 -10.57 2.50
CA PHE A 16 -4.43 -11.42 3.48
C PHE A 16 -5.08 -11.25 4.85
N VAL A 17 -5.60 -12.34 5.38
CA VAL A 17 -6.30 -12.33 6.67
C VAL A 17 -5.34 -12.75 7.76
N LEU A 18 -5.34 -11.97 8.84
CA LEU A 18 -4.43 -12.23 9.93
C LEU A 18 -5.07 -11.69 11.21
N ARG A 19 -5.16 -12.52 12.21
CA ARG A 19 -5.86 -12.23 13.46
C ARG A 19 -7.30 -11.78 13.14
N ASN A 20 -7.70 -10.59 13.59
CA ASN A 20 -9.03 -10.07 13.27
C ASN A 20 -8.97 -8.92 12.26
N GLY A 21 -7.90 -8.86 11.49
CA GLY A 21 -7.72 -7.86 10.46
C GLY A 21 -7.49 -8.46 9.10
N ARG A 22 -7.51 -7.60 8.10
CA ARG A 22 -7.24 -7.99 6.73
C ARG A 22 -6.47 -6.88 6.05
N LEU A 23 -5.30 -7.20 5.55
CA LEU A 23 -4.57 -6.25 4.74
C LEU A 23 -4.81 -6.52 3.25
N ASP A 24 -4.68 -5.48 2.45
CA ASP A 24 -5.01 -5.59 1.03
C ASP A 24 -4.05 -6.50 0.30
N ILE A 25 -2.75 -6.27 0.48
CA ILE A 25 -1.73 -7.06 -0.19
C ILE A 25 -0.55 -7.26 0.76
N LEU A 26 -0.07 -8.49 0.83
CA LEU A 26 1.22 -8.79 1.42
C LEU A 26 2.16 -9.12 0.27
N GLY A 27 3.19 -8.32 0.09
CA GLY A 27 4.18 -8.51 -0.96
C GLY A 27 5.50 -9.03 -0.44
N ILE A 28 6.31 -9.50 -1.34
CA ILE A 28 7.66 -9.98 -1.02
C ILE A 28 8.60 -9.53 -2.13
N ASP A 29 9.78 -9.05 -1.77
CA ASP A 29 10.76 -8.64 -2.76
C ASP A 29 11.78 -9.75 -3.03
N THR A 30 12.75 -9.45 -3.89
CA THR A 30 13.74 -10.45 -4.29
C THR A 30 14.70 -10.81 -3.16
N ALA A 31 14.83 -9.95 -2.16
CA ALA A 31 15.65 -10.25 -0.98
C ALA A 31 14.89 -11.07 0.06
N GLY A 32 13.58 -11.25 -0.13
CA GLY A 32 12.75 -11.99 0.81
C GLY A 32 12.08 -11.13 1.86
N ASP A 33 12.21 -9.82 1.79
CA ASP A 33 11.56 -8.93 2.75
C ASP A 33 10.08 -8.76 2.42
N LEU A 34 9.29 -8.56 3.45
CA LEU A 34 7.84 -8.52 3.35
C LEU A 34 7.32 -7.09 3.36
N TYR A 35 6.24 -6.86 2.62
CA TYR A 35 5.63 -5.53 2.48
C TYR A 35 4.14 -5.60 2.72
N VAL A 36 3.70 -4.91 3.74
CA VAL A 36 2.27 -4.68 4.01
C VAL A 36 1.84 -3.52 3.13
N ILE A 37 0.95 -3.75 2.19
CA ILE A 37 0.52 -2.73 1.23
C ILE A 37 -0.95 -2.44 1.46
N GLU A 38 -1.25 -1.18 1.79
CA GLU A 38 -2.60 -0.71 2.03
C GLU A 38 -3.01 0.30 0.99
N LEU A 39 -4.15 0.05 0.36
CA LEU A 39 -4.72 0.91 -0.67
C LEU A 39 -5.94 1.61 -0.11
N LYS A 40 -5.91 2.93 -0.09
CA LYS A 40 -7.01 3.73 0.43
C LYS A 40 -7.64 4.52 -0.69
N LYS A 41 -8.96 4.42 -0.80
CA LYS A 41 -9.69 5.11 -1.86
C LYS A 41 -9.98 6.56 -1.54
N ASP A 42 -10.17 6.85 -0.26
CA ASP A 42 -10.54 8.17 0.18
C ASP A 42 -9.32 8.93 0.69
N SER A 43 -9.37 10.23 0.54
CA SER A 43 -8.32 11.09 1.06
C SER A 43 -8.50 11.31 2.56
N GLY A 44 -7.44 11.78 3.22
CA GLY A 44 -7.56 12.22 4.61
C GLY A 44 -7.68 11.12 5.64
N TYR A 45 -7.20 9.94 5.33
CA TYR A 45 -7.34 8.79 6.23
C TYR A 45 -6.27 8.83 7.30
N ASP A 46 -6.58 9.48 8.41
CA ASP A 46 -5.59 9.70 9.47
C ASP A 46 -5.15 8.43 10.17
N ASP A 47 -6.04 7.46 10.29
CA ASP A 47 -5.73 6.21 10.98
C ASP A 47 -5.01 5.20 10.09
N ALA A 48 -4.73 5.55 8.84
CA ALA A 48 -4.01 4.65 7.94
C ALA A 48 -2.63 4.30 8.49
N TYR A 49 -1.96 5.26 9.11
CA TYR A 49 -0.67 5.00 9.72
C TYR A 49 -0.78 3.98 10.85
N ALA A 50 -1.69 4.20 11.77
CA ALA A 50 -1.85 3.31 12.93
C ALA A 50 -2.25 1.90 12.49
N GLN A 51 -3.12 1.80 11.51
CA GLN A 51 -3.54 0.50 10.99
C GLN A 51 -2.39 -0.23 10.33
N THR A 52 -1.63 0.46 9.50
CA THR A 52 -0.48 -0.16 8.82
C THR A 52 0.60 -0.54 9.82
N ARG A 53 0.83 0.29 10.83
CA ARG A 53 1.77 -0.01 11.90
C ARG A 53 1.40 -1.30 12.63
N GLU A 54 0.13 -1.45 12.93
CA GLU A 54 -0.38 -2.65 13.60
C GLU A 54 -0.19 -3.89 12.72
N TYR A 55 -0.47 -3.77 11.42
CA TYR A 55 -0.29 -4.89 10.50
C TYR A 55 1.18 -5.28 10.37
N ILE A 56 2.08 -4.31 10.32
CA ILE A 56 3.51 -4.61 10.28
C ILE A 56 3.89 -5.43 11.51
N ASP A 57 3.44 -5.01 12.68
CA ASP A 57 3.77 -5.69 13.93
C ASP A 57 3.22 -7.13 13.92
N TRP A 58 2.01 -7.33 13.45
CA TRP A 58 1.42 -8.67 13.37
C TRP A 58 2.15 -9.56 12.37
N ILE A 59 2.54 -9.00 11.22
CA ILE A 59 3.31 -9.77 10.24
C ILE A 59 4.67 -10.16 10.81
N GLU A 60 5.31 -9.26 11.53
CA GLU A 60 6.57 -9.56 12.20
C GLU A 60 6.43 -10.70 13.20
N GLU A 61 5.33 -10.72 13.93
CA GLU A 61 5.13 -11.73 14.97
C GLU A 61 4.64 -13.06 14.43
N ASP A 62 3.72 -13.04 13.46
CA ASP A 62 2.98 -14.24 13.05
C ASP A 62 3.46 -14.86 11.75
N VAL A 63 4.08 -14.09 10.85
CA VAL A 63 4.34 -14.53 9.48
C VAL A 63 5.84 -14.52 9.15
N ALA A 64 6.53 -13.45 9.50
CA ALA A 64 7.93 -13.29 9.12
C ALA A 64 8.80 -14.36 9.78
N VAL A 65 9.75 -14.87 9.00
CA VAL A 65 10.74 -15.81 9.54
C VAL A 65 12.03 -15.07 9.80
N LYS A 66 12.94 -15.74 10.48
CA LYS A 66 14.20 -15.13 10.88
C LYS A 66 14.93 -14.53 9.67
N GLY A 67 15.34 -13.29 9.80
CA GLY A 67 16.07 -12.59 8.74
C GLY A 67 15.20 -11.80 7.80
N GLN A 68 13.90 -11.99 7.82
CA GLN A 68 12.98 -11.18 7.00
C GLN A 68 12.68 -9.85 7.68
N ARG A 69 12.81 -8.78 6.92
CA ARG A 69 12.37 -7.46 7.37
C ARG A 69 10.94 -7.25 6.89
N VAL A 70 10.22 -6.38 7.59
CA VAL A 70 8.83 -6.06 7.23
C VAL A 70 8.71 -4.55 7.07
N PHE A 71 8.09 -4.15 5.98
CA PHE A 71 7.88 -2.74 5.66
C PHE A 71 6.40 -2.51 5.36
N GLY A 72 5.98 -1.26 5.42
CA GLY A 72 4.63 -0.87 5.04
C GLY A 72 4.65 0.12 3.90
N ILE A 73 3.67 -0.02 3.02
CA ILE A 73 3.43 0.92 1.93
C ILE A 73 1.97 1.33 1.98
N ILE A 74 1.74 2.64 2.07
CA ILE A 74 0.39 3.19 2.03
C ILE A 74 0.23 3.94 0.72
N CYS A 75 -0.81 3.60 -0.04
CA CYS A 75 -1.13 4.29 -1.28
C CYS A 75 -2.47 4.97 -1.11
N LEU A 76 -2.52 6.26 -1.30
CA LEU A 76 -3.78 6.99 -1.23
C LEU A 76 -3.74 8.26 -2.05
N ASN A 77 -4.91 8.84 -2.25
CA ASN A 77 -5.06 10.08 -2.97
C ASN A 77 -5.15 11.22 -1.95
N ASP A 78 -4.35 12.25 -2.15
CA ASP A 78 -4.40 13.47 -1.33
C ASP A 78 -4.23 13.20 0.17
N PRO A 79 -3.06 12.70 0.59
CA PRO A 79 -2.82 12.42 2.00
C PRO A 79 -2.81 13.69 2.84
N THR A 80 -3.23 13.55 4.09
CA THR A 80 -3.18 14.67 5.03
C THR A 80 -1.73 14.97 5.40
N LYS A 81 -1.49 16.20 5.80
CA LYS A 81 -0.17 16.60 6.28
C LYS A 81 0.25 15.77 7.48
N ASP A 82 -0.69 15.49 8.37
CA ASP A 82 -0.41 14.69 9.55
C ASP A 82 0.05 13.28 9.19
N LEU A 83 -0.62 12.65 8.23
CA LEU A 83 -0.20 11.31 7.77
C LEU A 83 1.20 11.36 7.16
N ILE A 84 1.47 12.35 6.34
CA ILE A 84 2.78 12.51 5.73
C ILE A 84 3.86 12.59 6.79
N GLU A 85 3.62 13.39 7.83
CA GLU A 85 4.61 13.56 8.89
C GLU A 85 4.83 12.28 9.69
N LYS A 86 3.77 11.54 9.96
CA LYS A 86 3.90 10.27 10.69
C LYS A 86 4.69 9.26 9.90
N VAL A 87 4.44 9.15 8.61
CA VAL A 87 5.16 8.20 7.76
C VAL A 87 6.62 8.62 7.61
N LYS A 88 6.88 9.91 7.44
CA LYS A 88 8.25 10.39 7.34
C LYS A 88 9.09 10.01 8.55
N ALA A 89 8.48 9.95 9.71
CA ALA A 89 9.18 9.63 10.95
C ALA A 89 9.36 8.13 11.18
N ASP A 90 8.85 7.29 10.28
CA ASP A 90 8.87 5.85 10.44
C ASP A 90 9.69 5.19 9.34
N ASP A 91 10.84 4.62 9.71
CA ASP A 91 11.75 4.02 8.75
C ASP A 91 11.19 2.78 8.06
N GLN A 92 10.17 2.18 8.62
CA GLN A 92 9.57 0.98 8.05
C GLN A 92 8.42 1.29 7.09
N MET A 93 8.10 2.55 6.86
CA MET A 93 6.95 2.92 6.04
C MET A 93 7.29 3.88 4.92
N ARG A 94 6.53 3.75 3.84
CA ARG A 94 6.58 4.66 2.70
C ARG A 94 5.16 5.03 2.31
N LEU A 95 5.02 6.23 1.78
CA LEU A 95 3.73 6.75 1.36
C LEU A 95 3.79 7.11 -0.11
N PHE A 96 2.86 6.58 -0.87
CA PHE A 96 2.71 6.90 -2.29
C PHE A 96 1.38 7.60 -2.50
N GLU A 97 1.41 8.65 -3.27
CA GLU A 97 0.21 9.36 -3.68
C GLU A 97 -0.12 8.97 -5.11
N TYR A 98 -1.38 8.72 -5.39
CA TYR A 98 -1.82 8.46 -6.75
C TYR A 98 -2.88 9.46 -7.15
N SER A 99 -3.04 9.63 -8.46
CA SER A 99 -4.09 10.47 -9.02
C SER A 99 -4.83 9.69 -10.09
N ILE A 100 -6.09 10.06 -10.29
CA ILE A 100 -6.93 9.45 -11.30
C ILE A 100 -7.33 10.55 -12.28
N SER A 101 -7.13 10.29 -13.57
CA SER A 101 -7.55 11.22 -14.61
C SER A 101 -8.45 10.51 -15.61
N TYR A 102 -9.35 11.28 -16.19
CA TYR A 102 -10.26 10.80 -17.20
C TYR A 102 -10.08 11.62 -18.46
N SER A 103 -10.17 10.98 -19.62
CA SER A 103 -10.16 11.70 -20.86
C SER A 103 -11.30 11.20 -21.74
N GLU A 104 -11.92 12.16 -22.44
CA GLU A 104 -12.97 11.82 -23.38
C GLU A 104 -12.34 11.42 -24.70
N ILE A 105 -12.70 10.27 -25.21
CA ILE A 105 -12.14 9.75 -26.44
C ILE A 105 -13.01 10.07 -27.63
N ILE A 106 -14.34 9.95 -27.48
CA ILE A 106 -15.29 10.19 -28.54
C ILE A 106 -16.20 11.33 -28.15
N LYS A 107 -16.39 12.28 -29.05
CA LYS A 107 -17.10 13.51 -28.73
C LYS A 107 -18.45 13.65 -29.36
N ARG A 108 -18.92 12.68 -30.10
CA ARG A 108 -20.15 12.90 -30.84
C ARG A 108 -21.36 12.39 -30.13
N ARG A 109 -21.85 11.26 -30.54
CA ARG A 109 -23.12 10.79 -30.03
C ARG A 109 -23.04 10.11 -28.73
N ARG A 110 -21.89 9.64 -28.40
CA ARG A 110 -21.69 9.00 -27.13
C ARG A 110 -20.28 9.32 -26.62
N HIS A 111 -20.16 9.22 -25.34
CA HIS A 111 -18.90 9.47 -24.68
C HIS A 111 -18.30 8.17 -24.26
N VAL A 112 -17.03 8.02 -24.55
CA VAL A 112 -16.23 6.93 -24.02
C VAL A 112 -15.11 7.59 -23.24
N SER A 113 -15.04 7.24 -21.97
CA SER A 113 -14.00 7.80 -21.12
C SER A 113 -12.98 6.74 -20.83
N SER A 114 -11.71 7.08 -20.93
CA SER A 114 -10.67 6.22 -20.43
C SER A 114 -10.22 6.74 -19.07
N LYS A 115 -9.97 5.81 -18.18
CA LYS A 115 -9.53 6.13 -16.84
C LYS A 115 -8.08 5.71 -16.68
N THR A 116 -7.24 6.64 -16.29
CA THR A 116 -5.83 6.36 -16.10
C THR A 116 -5.47 6.60 -14.65
N VAL A 117 -4.82 5.61 -14.06
CA VAL A 117 -4.30 5.72 -12.71
C VAL A 117 -2.78 5.67 -12.79
N ARG A 118 -2.13 6.62 -12.14
CA ARG A 118 -0.68 6.60 -12.10
C ARG A 118 -0.19 7.08 -10.75
N SER A 119 0.88 6.47 -10.33
CA SER A 119 1.59 6.90 -9.15
C SER A 119 2.36 8.16 -9.48
N THR A 120 2.20 9.18 -8.69
CA THR A 120 2.79 10.46 -8.99
C THR A 120 4.12 10.65 -8.29
N ARG A 121 4.24 10.22 -7.07
CA ARG A 121 5.51 10.37 -6.38
C ARG A 121 5.48 9.62 -5.07
N GLN A 122 6.67 9.38 -4.59
CA GLN A 122 6.88 8.86 -3.26
C GLN A 122 7.14 10.04 -2.34
N SER A 123 6.40 10.14 -1.27
CA SER A 123 6.47 11.31 -0.41
C SER A 123 7.18 11.07 0.91
N SER A 124 7.57 9.87 1.22
CA SER A 124 8.28 9.60 2.46
C SER A 124 9.47 8.72 2.20
N PHE A 125 10.61 9.31 2.19
CA PHE A 125 11.78 8.55 2.08
C PHE A 125 12.82 9.08 2.90
N PRO A 126 13.41 8.38 3.71
CA PRO A 126 14.74 8.75 4.20
C PRO A 126 15.76 8.59 3.12
#